data_03ff6115821da66bfcf212a3e55badd1
#
_entry.id   03ff6115821da66bfcf212a3e55badd1
#
_cell.length_a   1.000
_cell.length_b   1.000
_cell.length_c   1.000
_cell.angle_alpha   90.00
_cell.angle_beta   90.00
_cell.angle_gamma   90.00
#
_symmetry.space_group_name_H-M   'P 1'
#
loop_
_entity.id
_entity.type
_entity.pdbx_description
1 polymer ?
#
loop_
_entity_poly.entity_id
_entity_poly.type
_entity_poly.pdbx_seq_one_letter_code
_entity_poly.pdbx_strand_id
1 'polypeptide(L)'
;FKISGVVSTAGATVAYASVTFIDAADSSIRFSTVTDEFGGYLLSLSTDLEANTAAPTAFSLEQNVPNPFSSSTSLFCTLVRPGTILLTIYDVLGREVRRYTPEPQSPGPHSFIWDGRNDRGERLPPGAYFCRLHSGDQTMTRKMLFLPGRSQQANNGPTIALALARQSAGLSRRSKVLSSSYNIRIGNTDRTSPRIVPTEFSGVVLAANTVKNFYVAKYVPAQSATVQFNSPRQIIRGFGAANIVGWRRDMTAKEIATAFNTGDGQLGFTILRLRVPPDSNAFREQVPTARAASQLGALIIASPWSPPAWMKTNNSLIGGRLRQECYDDFARHLQSFVHYMASHSAPLYAISVQNEPDVSVTYESCDYNSEEMCKFMRENAANIGTRVMAPEGFNFSRILSDPILNDPVAAANLGMICGHIYGGGLAEYPLAREKGKEVWMTEHLVLETDWLSVLATGKEIHDCMVAGMNAYVWWYIVRYYGPIDENGAVTKRGTVMSHFARFVRPGYQRIEVTENPQPAVLLSAYREGAQ
;
A
#
# COMPACT_ATOMS: atom_id res chain seq x y z
N PHE A 1 24.26 -0.92 25.50
CA PHE A 1 23.40 -0.22 24.57
C PHE A 1 23.73 -0.69 23.15
N LYS A 2 22.76 -1.32 22.49
CA LYS A 2 22.96 -1.83 21.12
C LYS A 2 21.91 -1.21 20.20
N ILE A 3 22.33 -0.80 19.01
CA ILE A 3 21.47 -0.37 17.92
C ILE A 3 21.86 -1.20 16.71
N SER A 4 20.89 -1.82 16.07
CA SER A 4 21.11 -2.59 14.85
C SER A 4 20.06 -2.24 13.79
N GLY A 5 20.26 -2.67 12.57
CA GLY A 5 19.31 -2.46 11.49
C GLY A 5 19.91 -2.78 10.13
N VAL A 6 19.16 -2.42 9.10
CA VAL A 6 19.56 -2.58 7.70
C VAL A 6 19.49 -1.24 6.99
N VAL A 7 20.46 -0.95 6.15
CA VAL A 7 20.41 0.14 5.17
C VAL A 7 20.03 -0.47 3.82
N SER A 8 19.00 0.07 3.20
CA SER A 8 18.48 -0.42 1.92
C SER A 8 18.12 0.71 0.95
N THR A 9 18.04 0.36 -0.32
CA THR A 9 17.50 1.18 -1.41
C THR A 9 16.30 0.47 -2.03
N ALA A 10 15.68 1.07 -3.03
CA ALA A 10 14.69 0.39 -3.86
C ALA A 10 15.31 -0.85 -4.54
N GLY A 11 14.96 -2.03 -4.04
CA GLY A 11 15.33 -3.33 -4.61
C GLY A 11 16.68 -3.93 -4.18
N ALA A 12 17.45 -3.29 -3.27
CA ALA A 12 18.70 -3.86 -2.78
C ALA A 12 19.07 -3.36 -1.38
N THR A 13 19.80 -4.19 -0.62
CA THR A 13 20.52 -3.74 0.58
C THR A 13 21.80 -3.00 0.19
N VAL A 14 22.29 -2.13 1.06
CA VAL A 14 23.49 -1.29 0.81
C VAL A 14 24.65 -1.80 1.65
N ALA A 15 25.56 -2.49 0.98
CA ALA A 15 26.76 -2.99 1.61
C ALA A 15 27.79 -1.88 1.86
N TYR A 16 28.51 -2.01 2.95
CA TYR A 16 29.66 -1.17 3.33
C TYR A 16 29.37 0.34 3.39
N ALA A 17 28.13 0.75 3.65
CA ALA A 17 27.77 2.14 3.91
C ALA A 17 28.18 2.54 5.33
N SER A 18 28.66 3.76 5.51
CA SER A 18 28.90 4.34 6.83
C SER A 18 27.57 4.75 7.49
N VAL A 19 27.38 4.39 8.75
CA VAL A 19 26.24 4.80 9.57
C VAL A 19 26.76 5.55 10.78
N THR A 20 26.56 6.85 10.85
CA THR A 20 27.07 7.73 11.92
C THR A 20 25.90 8.28 12.73
N PHE A 21 25.93 8.06 14.03
CA PHE A 21 25.00 8.58 15.02
C PHE A 21 25.62 9.79 15.68
N ILE A 22 24.95 10.93 15.64
CA ILE A 22 25.39 12.21 16.21
C ILE A 22 24.36 12.61 17.25
N ASP A 23 24.78 12.80 18.51
CA ASP A 23 23.88 13.24 19.56
C ASP A 23 23.22 14.57 19.18
N ALA A 24 21.90 14.67 19.30
CA ALA A 24 21.16 15.85 18.86
C ALA A 24 21.40 17.07 19.76
N ALA A 25 21.77 16.85 21.04
CA ALA A 25 22.06 17.90 21.99
C ALA A 25 23.56 18.30 21.99
N ASP A 26 24.46 17.39 21.59
CA ASP A 26 25.91 17.62 21.57
C ASP A 26 26.55 16.93 20.37
N SER A 27 26.73 17.67 19.28
CA SER A 27 27.28 17.16 18.01
C SER A 27 28.75 16.68 18.10
N SER A 28 29.45 16.92 19.23
CA SER A 28 30.77 16.36 19.49
C SER A 28 30.72 14.87 19.86
N ILE A 29 29.56 14.39 20.32
CA ILE A 29 29.32 12.98 20.63
C ILE A 29 28.86 12.27 19.36
N ARG A 30 29.74 11.42 18.83
CA ARG A 30 29.50 10.68 17.58
C ARG A 30 29.89 9.23 17.74
N PHE A 31 29.09 8.35 17.12
CA PHE A 31 29.36 6.93 17.03
C PHE A 31 29.18 6.50 15.59
N SER A 32 30.06 5.68 15.06
CA SER A 32 30.00 5.23 13.67
C SER A 32 30.18 3.72 13.56
N THR A 33 29.50 3.14 12.62
CA THR A 33 29.68 1.76 12.17
C THR A 33 29.58 1.72 10.65
N VAL A 34 29.84 0.54 10.06
CA VAL A 34 29.71 0.32 8.62
C VAL A 34 28.78 -0.88 8.43
N THR A 35 27.93 -0.83 7.42
CA THR A 35 27.07 -1.98 7.07
C THR A 35 27.94 -3.13 6.55
N ASP A 36 27.52 -4.36 6.83
CA ASP A 36 28.08 -5.59 6.27
C ASP A 36 27.74 -5.75 4.76
N GLU A 37 28.12 -6.87 4.18
CA GLU A 37 27.84 -7.20 2.78
C GLU A 37 26.33 -7.39 2.48
N PHE A 38 25.48 -7.54 3.50
CA PHE A 38 24.03 -7.65 3.40
C PHE A 38 23.30 -6.36 3.78
N GLY A 39 24.05 -5.27 3.99
CA GLY A 39 23.50 -3.98 4.40
C GLY A 39 23.14 -3.89 5.88
N GLY A 40 23.42 -4.92 6.68
CA GLY A 40 23.20 -4.95 8.11
C GLY A 40 24.23 -4.13 8.87
N TYR A 41 23.85 -3.43 9.94
CA TYR A 41 24.78 -2.73 10.83
C TYR A 41 24.48 -3.04 12.30
N LEU A 42 25.53 -3.00 13.11
CA LEU A 42 25.44 -3.11 14.55
C LEU A 42 26.34 -2.05 15.19
N LEU A 43 25.78 -1.22 16.04
CA LEU A 43 26.49 -0.30 16.91
C LEU A 43 26.33 -0.79 18.36
N SER A 44 27.45 -1.15 18.99
CA SER A 44 27.49 -1.52 20.41
C SER A 44 28.26 -0.45 21.16
N LEU A 45 27.62 0.16 22.14
CA LEU A 45 28.24 1.13 23.03
C LEU A 45 28.41 0.46 24.39
N SER A 46 29.65 0.19 24.81
CA SER A 46 29.97 -0.20 26.18
C SER A 46 30.01 1.05 27.06
N THR A 47 29.12 1.16 28.01
CA THR A 47 29.31 2.06 29.13
C THR A 47 30.00 1.21 30.19
N ASP A 48 31.24 1.57 30.58
CA ASP A 48 31.90 1.03 31.77
C ASP A 48 31.16 1.56 33.03
N LEU A 49 29.99 1.00 33.29
CA LEU A 49 29.31 1.05 34.56
C LEU A 49 28.77 -0.33 34.82
N GLU A 50 29.03 -0.84 35.99
CA GLU A 50 28.71 -2.17 36.48
C GLU A 50 27.34 -2.66 36.02
N ALA A 51 27.33 -3.92 35.57
CA ALA A 51 26.19 -4.62 35.06
C ALA A 51 24.98 -4.54 36.00
N ASN A 52 24.03 -3.71 35.65
CA ASN A 52 22.65 -4.01 35.96
C ASN A 52 22.00 -4.45 34.65
N THR A 53 22.25 -5.68 34.28
CA THR A 53 21.59 -6.35 33.16
C THR A 53 20.14 -6.57 33.56
N ALA A 54 19.32 -5.58 33.31
CA ALA A 54 17.89 -5.85 33.19
C ALA A 54 17.74 -6.82 32.02
N ALA A 55 17.45 -8.08 32.32
CA ALA A 55 17.12 -9.09 31.34
C ALA A 55 16.02 -8.55 30.42
N PRO A 56 16.00 -8.92 29.12
CA PRO A 56 14.92 -8.54 28.23
C PRO A 56 13.59 -8.84 28.88
N THR A 57 12.67 -7.87 28.89
CA THR A 57 11.42 -7.98 29.62
C THR A 57 10.31 -8.69 28.84
N ALA A 58 10.51 -8.91 27.51
CA ALA A 58 9.53 -9.55 26.65
C ALA A 58 10.19 -10.50 25.62
N PHE A 59 9.61 -11.69 25.49
CA PHE A 59 9.86 -12.60 24.37
C PHE A 59 9.25 -11.99 23.10
N SER A 60 10.00 -11.87 22.01
CA SER A 60 9.52 -11.29 20.77
C SER A 60 9.98 -12.01 19.52
N LEU A 61 9.15 -11.97 18.49
CA LEU A 61 9.49 -12.25 17.11
C LEU A 61 9.05 -11.04 16.27
N GLU A 62 10.03 -10.34 15.69
CA GLU A 62 9.78 -9.18 14.87
C GLU A 62 9.26 -9.56 13.47
N GLN A 63 8.72 -8.60 12.75
CA GLN A 63 8.41 -8.79 11.34
C GLN A 63 9.71 -8.95 10.55
N ASN A 64 9.77 -9.94 9.66
CA ASN A 64 10.93 -10.15 8.80
C ASN A 64 11.22 -8.95 7.89
N VAL A 65 12.50 -8.69 7.61
CA VAL A 65 12.94 -7.55 6.80
C VAL A 65 13.95 -8.03 5.75
N PRO A 66 13.71 -7.69 4.47
CA PRO A 66 12.51 -7.08 3.89
C PRO A 66 11.27 -8.00 3.92
N ASN A 67 10.07 -7.42 3.87
CA ASN A 67 8.81 -8.13 3.65
C ASN A 67 7.87 -7.21 2.83
N PRO A 68 7.50 -7.54 1.59
CA PRO A 68 7.91 -8.73 0.83
C PRO A 68 9.40 -8.80 0.53
N PHE A 69 9.91 -10.03 0.26
CA PHE A 69 11.30 -10.24 -0.12
C PHE A 69 11.40 -11.09 -1.41
N SER A 70 12.49 -10.90 -2.16
CA SER A 70 12.70 -11.57 -3.45
C SER A 70 13.86 -12.58 -3.46
N SER A 71 14.84 -12.41 -2.61
CA SER A 71 16.02 -13.29 -2.51
C SER A 71 16.19 -13.86 -1.11
N SER A 72 16.29 -13.01 -0.09
CA SER A 72 16.42 -13.40 1.31
C SER A 72 15.79 -12.37 2.22
N THR A 73 15.53 -12.77 3.46
CA THR A 73 14.98 -11.92 4.52
C THR A 73 15.58 -12.28 5.86
N SER A 74 15.74 -11.29 6.73
CA SER A 74 16.21 -11.46 8.10
C SER A 74 15.04 -11.59 9.07
N LEU A 75 15.16 -12.52 10.01
CA LEU A 75 14.20 -12.83 11.06
C LEU A 75 14.86 -12.50 12.40
N PHE A 76 14.27 -11.60 13.17
CA PHE A 76 14.81 -11.14 14.45
C PHE A 76 13.89 -11.60 15.59
N CYS A 77 14.50 -12.08 16.68
CA CYS A 77 13.76 -12.46 17.87
C CYS A 77 14.56 -12.14 19.14
N THR A 78 13.86 -12.06 20.27
CA THR A 78 14.46 -11.79 21.59
C THR A 78 14.03 -12.84 22.60
N LEU A 79 15.01 -13.43 23.31
CA LEU A 79 14.79 -14.32 24.44
C LEU A 79 14.89 -13.58 25.77
N VAL A 80 13.97 -13.85 26.68
CA VAL A 80 13.96 -13.29 28.05
C VAL A 80 14.82 -14.12 29.01
N ARG A 81 14.93 -15.43 28.76
CA ARG A 81 15.67 -16.40 29.57
C ARG A 81 16.52 -17.29 28.67
N PRO A 82 17.61 -17.90 29.21
CA PRO A 82 18.33 -18.93 28.46
C PRO A 82 17.37 -20.03 28.02
N GLY A 83 17.42 -20.41 26.76
CA GLY A 83 16.51 -21.43 26.23
C GLY A 83 16.88 -21.86 24.82
N THR A 84 16.27 -22.93 24.38
CA THR A 84 16.43 -23.41 23.01
C THR A 84 15.49 -22.66 22.09
N ILE A 85 16.04 -22.05 21.04
CA ILE A 85 15.23 -21.45 19.96
C ILE A 85 14.94 -22.52 18.92
N LEU A 86 13.66 -22.73 18.63
CA LEU A 86 13.19 -23.46 17.47
C LEU A 86 12.47 -22.49 16.54
N LEU A 87 13.09 -22.19 15.41
CA LEU A 87 12.50 -21.37 14.37
C LEU A 87 12.10 -22.27 13.20
N THR A 88 10.83 -22.22 12.81
CA THR A 88 10.29 -23.05 11.74
C THR A 88 9.46 -22.21 10.78
N ILE A 89 9.59 -22.46 9.48
CA ILE A 89 8.84 -21.79 8.44
C ILE A 89 7.82 -22.74 7.83
N TYR A 90 6.60 -22.29 7.68
CA TYR A 90 5.46 -23.04 7.14
C TYR A 90 4.91 -22.37 5.89
N ASP A 91 4.37 -23.14 4.98
CA ASP A 91 3.56 -22.65 3.87
C ASP A 91 2.10 -22.34 4.32
N VAL A 92 1.27 -21.89 3.39
CA VAL A 92 -0.14 -21.56 3.65
C VAL A 92 -1.02 -22.76 4.01
N LEU A 93 -0.56 -23.97 3.72
CA LEU A 93 -1.24 -25.22 4.10
C LEU A 93 -0.78 -25.75 5.46
N GLY A 94 0.10 -25.02 6.15
CA GLY A 94 0.67 -25.42 7.43
C GLY A 94 1.75 -26.50 7.34
N ARG A 95 2.28 -26.80 6.14
CA ARG A 95 3.38 -27.73 5.95
C ARG A 95 4.69 -27.06 6.28
N GLU A 96 5.54 -27.72 7.06
CA GLU A 96 6.88 -27.26 7.36
C GLU A 96 7.73 -27.27 6.08
N VAL A 97 8.36 -26.14 5.78
CA VAL A 97 9.22 -25.98 4.59
C VAL A 97 10.67 -25.71 4.95
N ARG A 98 10.93 -25.11 6.11
CA ARG A 98 12.29 -24.88 6.62
C ARG A 98 12.31 -24.94 8.14
N ARG A 99 13.31 -25.65 8.69
CA ARG A 99 13.57 -25.72 10.13
C ARG A 99 15.01 -25.33 10.42
N TYR A 100 15.19 -24.42 11.37
CA TYR A 100 16.51 -24.10 11.88
C TYR A 100 16.82 -25.02 13.06
N THR A 101 18.05 -25.58 13.09
CA THR A 101 18.48 -26.51 14.12
C THR A 101 18.34 -25.88 15.50
N PRO A 102 17.65 -26.54 16.45
CA PRO A 102 17.51 -26.00 17.79
C PRO A 102 18.87 -25.93 18.48
N GLU A 103 19.26 -24.73 18.91
CA GLU A 103 20.49 -24.51 19.68
C GLU A 103 20.17 -23.77 20.98
N PRO A 104 20.81 -24.08 22.09
CA PRO A 104 20.71 -23.29 23.31
C PRO A 104 21.25 -21.90 23.08
N GLN A 105 20.43 -20.89 23.40
CA GLN A 105 20.75 -19.48 23.24
C GLN A 105 20.68 -18.74 24.58
N SER A 106 21.54 -17.74 24.73
CA SER A 106 21.50 -16.83 25.88
C SER A 106 20.32 -15.86 25.77
N PRO A 107 19.88 -15.23 26.89
CA PRO A 107 18.93 -14.12 26.82
C PRO A 107 19.48 -13.02 25.92
N GLY A 108 18.59 -12.36 25.17
CA GLY A 108 18.96 -11.28 24.25
C GLY A 108 18.41 -11.46 22.86
N PRO A 109 18.80 -10.56 21.92
CA PRO A 109 18.38 -10.60 20.53
C PRO A 109 19.16 -11.68 19.75
N HIS A 110 18.43 -12.37 18.85
CA HIS A 110 18.95 -13.36 17.92
C HIS A 110 18.42 -13.08 16.52
N SER A 111 19.17 -13.49 15.49
CA SER A 111 18.77 -13.30 14.09
C SER A 111 19.00 -14.56 13.26
N PHE A 112 18.13 -14.76 12.27
CA PHE A 112 18.19 -15.84 11.30
C PHE A 112 17.97 -15.24 9.91
N ILE A 113 18.52 -15.89 8.87
CA ILE A 113 18.32 -15.47 7.48
C ILE A 113 17.58 -16.60 6.76
N TRP A 114 16.54 -16.24 6.03
CA TRP A 114 15.83 -17.16 5.15
C TRP A 114 15.90 -16.68 3.70
N ASP A 115 16.34 -17.56 2.82
CA ASP A 115 16.58 -17.30 1.39
C ASP A 115 15.46 -17.80 0.48
N GLY A 116 14.29 -18.13 1.04
CA GLY A 116 13.15 -18.65 0.29
C GLY A 116 13.34 -20.10 -0.19
N ARG A 117 14.24 -20.85 0.45
CA ARG A 117 14.48 -22.27 0.15
C ARG A 117 13.99 -23.17 1.29
N ASN A 118 13.65 -24.40 0.92
CA ASN A 118 13.32 -25.44 1.91
C ASN A 118 14.60 -26.11 2.47
N ASP A 119 14.44 -27.09 3.37
CA ASP A 119 15.56 -27.82 3.97
C ASP A 119 16.38 -28.65 2.96
N ARG A 120 15.84 -28.92 1.78
CA ARG A 120 16.56 -29.59 0.68
C ARG A 120 17.33 -28.62 -0.21
N GLY A 121 17.27 -27.30 0.07
CA GLY A 121 17.86 -26.25 -0.74
C GLY A 121 17.06 -25.89 -2.00
N GLU A 122 15.87 -26.44 -2.17
CA GLU A 122 14.99 -26.15 -3.31
C GLU A 122 14.28 -24.80 -3.09
N ARG A 123 14.22 -23.99 -4.14
CA ARG A 123 13.54 -22.68 -4.08
C ARG A 123 12.03 -22.89 -4.02
N LEU A 124 11.41 -22.23 -3.07
CA LEU A 124 9.97 -22.31 -2.87
C LEU A 124 9.20 -21.39 -3.85
N PRO A 125 7.93 -21.70 -4.14
CA PRO A 125 7.07 -20.85 -4.97
C PRO A 125 6.85 -19.46 -4.36
N PRO A 126 6.53 -18.43 -5.18
CA PRO A 126 6.02 -17.16 -4.68
C PRO A 126 4.78 -17.38 -3.81
N GLY A 127 4.68 -16.66 -2.70
CA GLY A 127 3.52 -16.80 -1.84
C GLY A 127 3.73 -16.32 -0.41
N ALA A 128 2.70 -16.50 0.40
CA ALA A 128 2.76 -16.23 1.82
C ALA A 128 3.33 -17.45 2.57
N TYR A 129 4.17 -17.15 3.55
CA TYR A 129 4.78 -18.11 4.46
C TYR A 129 4.62 -17.63 5.90
N PHE A 130 4.75 -18.51 6.86
CA PHE A 130 4.62 -18.21 8.28
C PHE A 130 5.89 -18.65 9.02
N CYS A 131 6.57 -17.69 9.62
CA CYS A 131 7.67 -17.98 10.54
C CYS A 131 7.12 -18.16 11.95
N ARG A 132 7.40 -19.31 12.57
CA ARG A 132 7.02 -19.60 13.96
C ARG A 132 8.29 -19.76 14.80
N LEU A 133 8.36 -18.95 15.84
CA LEU A 133 9.38 -19.01 16.87
C LEU A 133 8.79 -19.73 18.08
N HIS A 134 9.51 -20.72 18.59
CA HIS A 134 9.16 -21.44 19.83
C HIS A 134 10.36 -21.49 20.77
N SER A 135 10.15 -21.16 22.05
CA SER A 135 11.16 -21.29 23.11
C SER A 135 10.48 -21.51 24.45
N GLY A 136 10.71 -22.64 25.08
CA GLY A 136 9.96 -23.07 26.28
C GLY A 136 8.46 -23.13 26.00
N ASP A 137 7.66 -22.48 26.83
CA ASP A 137 6.19 -22.41 26.67
C ASP A 137 5.72 -21.25 25.78
N GLN A 138 6.66 -20.48 25.22
CA GLN A 138 6.32 -19.29 24.42
C GLN A 138 6.38 -19.59 22.92
N THR A 139 5.37 -19.12 22.20
CA THR A 139 5.29 -19.26 20.74
C THR A 139 4.82 -17.94 20.11
N MET A 140 5.50 -17.52 19.06
CA MET A 140 5.09 -16.38 18.23
C MET A 140 5.13 -16.74 16.75
N THR A 141 4.26 -16.12 15.95
CA THR A 141 4.20 -16.35 14.51
C THR A 141 4.12 -15.02 13.76
N ARG A 142 4.84 -14.93 12.65
CA ARG A 142 4.78 -13.78 11.71
C ARG A 142 4.53 -14.28 10.29
N LYS A 143 3.70 -13.54 9.56
CA LYS A 143 3.45 -13.79 8.13
C LYS A 143 4.54 -13.11 7.31
N MET A 144 5.06 -13.81 6.32
CA MET A 144 6.07 -13.33 5.38
C MET A 144 5.55 -13.47 3.95
N LEU A 145 5.96 -12.59 3.06
CA LEU A 145 5.60 -12.65 1.65
C LEU A 145 6.86 -12.80 0.80
N PHE A 146 6.97 -13.94 0.11
CA PHE A 146 8.07 -14.25 -0.79
C PHE A 146 7.66 -14.03 -2.23
N LEU A 147 8.34 -13.11 -2.94
CA LEU A 147 8.07 -12.70 -4.32
C LEU A 147 9.37 -12.70 -5.13
N PRO A 148 9.88 -13.88 -5.54
CA PRO A 148 11.11 -13.95 -6.30
C PRO A 148 10.97 -13.31 -7.69
N GLY A 149 11.85 -12.36 -8.01
CA GLY A 149 11.98 -11.82 -9.37
C GLY A 149 12.44 -12.89 -10.38
N ARG A 150 12.11 -12.74 -11.65
CA ARG A 150 12.59 -13.64 -12.72
C ARG A 150 14.13 -13.64 -12.75
N SER A 151 14.68 -14.83 -12.82
CA SER A 151 16.06 -15.23 -12.61
C SER A 151 17.15 -14.44 -13.32
N GLN A 152 18.23 -14.12 -12.58
CA GLN A 152 19.60 -14.29 -13.06
C GLN A 152 20.31 -15.31 -12.15
N GLN A 153 21.16 -16.14 -12.77
CA GLN A 153 21.79 -17.32 -12.20
C GLN A 153 22.70 -17.04 -11.01
N ALA A 154 22.73 -18.04 -10.12
CA ALA A 154 23.51 -18.09 -8.92
C ALA A 154 25.02 -18.16 -9.15
N ASN A 155 25.79 -17.51 -8.28
CA ASN A 155 27.14 -17.97 -7.93
C ASN A 155 27.27 -18.11 -6.42
N ASN A 156 27.82 -19.25 -6.04
CA ASN A 156 28.08 -19.69 -4.68
C ASN A 156 29.10 -18.79 -3.98
N GLY A 157 28.83 -18.39 -2.75
CA GLY A 157 29.77 -17.70 -1.91
C GLY A 157 29.75 -18.19 -0.46
N PRO A 158 30.86 -18.16 0.23
CA PRO A 158 31.12 -18.89 1.45
C PRO A 158 30.68 -18.18 2.74
N THR A 159 30.62 -18.97 3.78
CA THR A 159 30.33 -18.70 5.17
C THR A 159 31.12 -17.54 5.77
N ILE A 160 30.45 -16.70 6.57
CA ILE A 160 31.00 -15.46 7.13
C ILE A 160 31.52 -15.65 8.54
N ALA A 161 32.74 -15.13 8.74
CA ALA A 161 33.31 -14.90 10.06
C ALA A 161 32.97 -13.47 10.54
N LEU A 162 32.45 -13.36 11.77
CA LEU A 162 32.22 -12.07 12.45
C LEU A 162 33.57 -11.35 12.67
N ALA A 163 33.77 -10.21 12.01
CA ALA A 163 34.87 -9.30 12.31
C ALA A 163 34.44 -8.27 13.38
N LEU A 164 34.90 -8.47 14.60
CA LEU A 164 34.82 -7.49 15.69
C LEU A 164 35.87 -6.40 15.46
N ALA A 165 35.45 -5.26 14.98
CA ALA A 165 36.33 -4.07 14.98
C ALA A 165 36.34 -3.44 16.38
N ARG A 166 37.41 -3.67 17.15
CA ARG A 166 37.74 -2.89 18.36
C ARG A 166 38.43 -1.61 17.91
N GLN A 167 37.79 -0.46 18.03
CA GLN A 167 38.47 0.82 18.10
C GLN A 167 38.40 1.34 19.52
N SER A 168 39.51 1.26 20.22
CA SER A 168 39.74 1.94 21.49
C SER A 168 40.24 3.38 21.20
N ALA A 169 39.34 4.35 21.25
CA ALA A 169 39.69 5.75 21.38
C ALA A 169 39.51 6.16 22.84
N GLY A 170 40.60 6.63 23.45
CA GLY A 170 40.62 7.07 24.84
C GLY A 170 39.65 8.22 25.08
N LEU A 171 38.69 7.98 25.94
CA LEU A 171 37.70 8.97 26.37
C LEU A 171 37.97 9.37 27.84
N SER A 172 38.30 10.64 28.00
CA SER A 172 38.35 11.34 29.29
C SER A 172 36.97 11.27 29.99
N ARG A 173 36.98 10.92 31.28
CA ARG A 173 35.82 10.78 32.18
C ARG A 173 34.96 12.04 32.18
N ARG A 174 33.76 11.93 31.62
CA ARG A 174 32.55 12.61 32.09
C ARG A 174 31.35 11.71 31.81
N SER A 175 30.68 11.29 32.88
CA SER A 175 29.41 10.61 32.84
C SER A 175 28.37 11.54 32.20
N LYS A 176 28.14 11.43 30.88
CA LYS A 176 27.04 12.09 30.19
C LYS A 176 25.94 11.06 29.95
N VAL A 177 24.73 11.38 30.42
CA VAL A 177 23.51 10.68 30.02
C VAL A 177 23.41 10.79 28.52
N LEU A 178 23.37 9.66 27.81
CA LEU A 178 23.13 9.65 26.36
C LEU A 178 21.75 10.26 26.08
N SER A 179 21.70 11.14 25.10
CA SER A 179 20.44 11.71 24.62
C SER A 179 19.53 10.60 24.10
N SER A 180 18.22 10.81 24.18
CA SER A 180 17.24 9.93 23.52
C SER A 180 17.07 10.24 22.03
N SER A 181 17.70 11.30 21.53
CA SER A 181 17.54 11.79 20.15
C SER A 181 18.88 11.97 19.47
N TYR A 182 18.97 11.48 18.23
CA TYR A 182 20.16 11.49 17.41
C TYR A 182 19.89 12.00 15.99
N ASN A 183 20.86 12.67 15.39
CA ASN A 183 20.91 12.84 13.96
C ASN A 183 21.76 11.71 13.37
N ILE A 184 21.22 11.01 12.38
CA ILE A 184 21.85 9.81 11.82
C ILE A 184 22.22 10.10 10.38
N ARG A 185 23.52 10.03 10.07
CA ARG A 185 24.06 10.20 8.72
C ARG A 185 24.43 8.85 8.14
N ILE A 186 23.93 8.58 6.94
CA ILE A 186 24.30 7.42 6.14
C ILE A 186 25.03 7.91 4.90
N GLY A 187 26.25 7.43 4.70
CA GLY A 187 27.14 7.87 3.64
C GLY A 187 27.85 6.74 2.94
N ASN A 188 28.55 7.08 1.86
CA ASN A 188 29.36 6.14 1.13
C ASN A 188 30.74 5.98 1.78
N THR A 189 31.28 4.76 1.75
CA THR A 189 32.70 4.46 1.85
C THR A 189 33.23 4.17 0.44
N ASP A 190 34.51 3.90 0.31
CA ASP A 190 35.14 3.46 -0.96
C ASP A 190 34.55 2.12 -1.46
N ARG A 191 34.04 1.28 -0.55
CA ARG A 191 33.47 -0.05 -0.82
C ARG A 191 31.95 -0.06 -0.95
N THR A 192 31.24 1.05 -0.67
CA THR A 192 29.76 1.08 -0.67
C THR A 192 29.18 0.63 -2.01
N SER A 193 28.30 -0.39 -1.98
CA SER A 193 27.62 -0.94 -3.14
C SER A 193 26.17 -1.34 -2.80
N PRO A 194 25.19 -0.87 -3.56
CA PRO A 194 25.30 0.19 -4.57
C PRO A 194 25.65 1.53 -3.94
N ARG A 195 26.25 2.43 -4.70
CA ARG A 195 26.47 3.83 -4.26
C ARG A 195 25.12 4.47 -3.92
N ILE A 196 25.11 5.29 -2.89
CA ILE A 196 23.90 5.94 -2.37
C ILE A 196 24.04 7.46 -2.35
N VAL A 197 22.92 8.16 -2.33
CA VAL A 197 22.87 9.58 -1.98
C VAL A 197 23.07 9.68 -0.47
N PRO A 198 24.11 10.37 0.02
CA PRO A 198 24.30 10.58 1.45
C PRO A 198 23.06 11.22 2.06
N THR A 199 22.54 10.63 3.13
CA THR A 199 21.25 11.01 3.71
C THR A 199 21.42 11.26 5.21
N GLU A 200 20.77 12.30 5.73
CA GLU A 200 20.67 12.59 7.15
C GLU A 200 19.24 12.48 7.64
N PHE A 201 19.06 11.76 8.73
CA PHE A 201 17.79 11.61 9.46
C PHE A 201 17.93 12.36 10.78
N SER A 202 17.18 13.44 10.97
CA SER A 202 17.28 14.29 12.15
C SER A 202 16.28 13.88 13.23
N GLY A 203 16.67 14.07 14.49
CA GLY A 203 15.79 13.88 15.64
C GLY A 203 15.31 12.44 15.86
N VAL A 204 16.09 11.45 15.44
CA VAL A 204 15.72 10.04 15.60
C VAL A 204 15.81 9.63 17.06
N VAL A 205 14.68 9.30 17.67
CA VAL A 205 14.64 8.80 19.04
C VAL A 205 15.04 7.32 19.06
N LEU A 206 16.02 6.99 19.92
CA LEU A 206 16.54 5.64 20.07
C LEU A 206 16.48 5.22 21.53
N ALA A 207 15.93 4.04 21.79
CA ALA A 207 16.01 3.37 23.08
C ALA A 207 17.10 2.30 23.05
N ALA A 208 17.50 1.82 24.22
CA ALA A 208 18.45 0.70 24.30
C ALA A 208 17.90 -0.52 23.55
N ASN A 209 18.78 -1.25 22.86
CA ASN A 209 18.47 -2.43 22.08
C ASN A 209 17.42 -2.22 20.96
N THR A 210 17.45 -1.05 20.34
CA THR A 210 16.56 -0.71 19.22
C THR A 210 17.05 -1.29 17.91
N VAL A 211 16.13 -1.82 17.12
CA VAL A 211 16.33 -2.11 15.69
C VAL A 211 15.79 -0.93 14.88
N LYS A 212 16.66 -0.31 14.06
CA LYS A 212 16.29 0.83 13.22
C LYS A 212 16.77 0.62 11.79
N ASN A 213 15.84 0.44 10.87
CA ASN A 213 16.16 0.33 9.46
C ASN A 213 16.15 1.69 8.78
N PHE A 214 17.03 1.89 7.81
CA PHE A 214 17.13 3.11 7.03
C PHE A 214 16.96 2.80 5.55
N TYR A 215 16.16 3.62 4.90
CA TYR A 215 15.98 3.60 3.47
C TYR A 215 16.65 4.83 2.86
N VAL A 216 17.56 4.62 1.92
CA VAL A 216 18.33 5.67 1.25
C VAL A 216 18.20 5.55 -0.27
N ALA A 217 18.34 6.67 -0.97
CA ALA A 217 18.32 6.67 -2.42
C ALA A 217 19.63 6.13 -3.00
N LYS A 218 19.55 5.29 -4.02
CA LYS A 218 20.72 4.89 -4.82
C LYS A 218 21.25 6.11 -5.56
N TYR A 219 22.54 6.35 -5.50
CA TYR A 219 23.18 7.39 -6.31
C TYR A 219 23.18 6.96 -7.79
N VAL A 220 22.67 7.83 -8.62
CA VAL A 220 22.76 7.72 -10.07
C VAL A 220 23.21 9.08 -10.59
N PRO A 221 24.15 9.12 -11.54
CA PRO A 221 24.53 10.37 -12.18
C PRO A 221 23.30 11.11 -12.69
N ALA A 222 23.27 12.41 -12.52
CA ALA A 222 22.14 13.23 -12.95
C ALA A 222 21.84 12.98 -14.44
N GLN A 223 20.61 12.53 -14.71
CA GLN A 223 20.10 12.38 -16.07
C GLN A 223 19.09 13.51 -16.31
N SER A 224 19.03 14.00 -17.55
CA SER A 224 18.04 14.99 -17.94
C SER A 224 16.64 14.34 -18.02
N ALA A 225 15.62 15.03 -17.52
CA ALA A 225 14.23 14.67 -17.76
C ALA A 225 13.66 15.60 -18.84
N THR A 226 12.89 15.02 -19.76
CA THR A 226 12.25 15.77 -20.83
C THR A 226 10.73 15.74 -20.63
N VAL A 227 10.09 16.91 -20.66
CA VAL A 227 8.64 17.06 -20.66
C VAL A 227 8.18 17.37 -22.08
N GLN A 228 7.31 16.52 -22.65
CA GLN A 228 6.84 16.64 -24.03
C GLN A 228 5.44 17.25 -24.05
N PHE A 229 5.35 18.59 -24.08
CA PHE A 229 4.09 19.33 -24.02
C PHE A 229 3.09 18.95 -25.13
N ASN A 230 3.58 18.53 -26.28
CA ASN A 230 2.77 18.20 -27.46
C ASN A 230 2.39 16.71 -27.55
N SER A 231 2.68 15.92 -26.51
CA SER A 231 2.34 14.49 -26.46
C SER A 231 1.30 14.21 -25.37
N PRO A 232 0.00 14.51 -25.65
CA PRO A 232 -1.06 14.35 -24.67
C PRO A 232 -1.38 12.86 -24.42
N ARG A 233 -1.70 12.56 -23.17
CA ARG A 233 -2.19 11.26 -22.69
C ARG A 233 -3.65 11.41 -22.24
N GLN A 234 -4.09 10.63 -21.27
CA GLN A 234 -5.45 10.66 -20.77
C GLN A 234 -5.82 11.97 -20.07
N ILE A 235 -7.12 12.28 -20.07
CA ILE A 235 -7.70 13.34 -19.24
C ILE A 235 -7.89 12.82 -17.82
N ILE A 236 -7.49 13.61 -16.83
CA ILE A 236 -7.66 13.27 -15.42
C ILE A 236 -9.07 13.67 -14.98
N ARG A 237 -9.79 12.76 -14.35
CA ARG A 237 -11.11 12.98 -13.76
C ARG A 237 -11.04 13.33 -12.28
N GLY A 238 -9.97 12.92 -11.61
CA GLY A 238 -9.70 13.34 -10.26
C GLY A 238 -9.22 12.21 -9.33
N PHE A 239 -9.16 12.60 -8.06
CA PHE A 239 -8.72 11.75 -6.96
C PHE A 239 -9.73 11.84 -5.82
N GLY A 240 -9.93 10.74 -5.11
CA GLY A 240 -10.90 10.75 -4.03
C GLY A 240 -10.84 9.51 -3.16
N ALA A 241 -11.91 9.30 -2.41
CA ALA A 241 -12.05 8.13 -1.56
C ALA A 241 -13.52 7.83 -1.25
N ALA A 242 -13.78 6.71 -0.56
CA ALA A 242 -15.12 6.24 -0.27
C ALA A 242 -15.62 6.70 1.11
N ASN A 243 -16.93 6.96 1.18
CA ASN A 243 -17.68 7.11 2.42
C ASN A 243 -18.87 6.13 2.39
N ILE A 244 -18.78 5.04 3.13
CA ILE A 244 -19.75 3.94 3.09
C ILE A 244 -20.67 4.03 4.31
N VAL A 245 -21.69 4.86 4.19
CA VAL A 245 -22.73 5.00 5.23
C VAL A 245 -23.55 3.72 5.33
N GLY A 246 -23.89 3.35 6.55
CA GLY A 246 -24.52 2.07 6.89
C GLY A 246 -23.49 1.06 7.43
N TRP A 247 -22.25 1.09 6.98
CA TRP A 247 -21.15 0.34 7.60
C TRP A 247 -20.36 1.22 8.58
N ARG A 248 -20.36 2.51 8.36
CA ARG A 248 -19.76 3.53 9.25
C ARG A 248 -20.69 4.73 9.37
N ARG A 249 -20.42 5.60 10.37
CA ARG A 249 -21.09 6.89 10.47
C ARG A 249 -20.83 7.74 9.23
N ASP A 250 -21.74 8.63 8.96
CA ASP A 250 -21.52 9.67 7.93
C ASP A 250 -20.43 10.68 8.36
N MET A 251 -19.86 11.37 7.42
CA MET A 251 -18.85 12.40 7.65
C MET A 251 -19.44 13.64 8.29
N THR A 252 -18.68 14.24 9.18
CA THR A 252 -19.00 15.56 9.76
C THR A 252 -18.74 16.67 8.74
N ALA A 253 -19.36 17.83 8.93
CA ALA A 253 -19.13 19.01 8.07
C ALA A 253 -17.63 19.41 8.02
N LYS A 254 -16.89 19.24 9.13
CA LYS A 254 -15.45 19.51 9.19
C LYS A 254 -14.67 18.52 8.33
N GLU A 255 -14.97 17.23 8.41
CA GLU A 255 -14.32 16.19 7.61
C GLU A 255 -14.60 16.38 6.11
N ILE A 256 -15.84 16.75 5.75
CA ILE A 256 -16.21 17.07 4.36
C ILE A 256 -15.40 18.28 3.86
N ALA A 257 -15.33 19.36 4.64
CA ALA A 257 -14.53 20.52 4.27
C ALA A 257 -13.04 20.18 4.16
N THR A 258 -12.50 19.34 5.06
CA THR A 258 -11.10 18.86 5.00
C THR A 258 -10.86 18.02 3.75
N ALA A 259 -11.79 17.15 3.38
CA ALA A 259 -11.63 16.24 2.23
C ALA A 259 -11.71 16.99 0.87
N PHE A 260 -12.67 17.90 0.69
CA PHE A 260 -13.03 18.39 -0.64
C PHE A 260 -12.58 19.82 -0.94
N ASN A 261 -12.24 20.65 0.04
CA ASN A 261 -11.65 21.96 -0.22
C ASN A 261 -10.13 21.86 -0.48
N THR A 262 -9.53 22.97 -0.99
CA THR A 262 -8.14 23.04 -1.47
C THR A 262 -7.23 23.93 -0.63
N GLY A 263 -7.71 24.48 0.49
CA GLY A 263 -6.93 25.31 1.40
C GLY A 263 -5.82 24.53 2.15
N ASP A 264 -5.07 25.24 2.98
CA ASP A 264 -4.04 24.61 3.80
C ASP A 264 -4.63 23.59 4.77
N GLY A 265 -3.99 22.42 4.86
CA GLY A 265 -4.50 21.31 5.65
C GLY A 265 -5.72 20.59 5.06
N GLN A 266 -6.11 20.89 3.81
CA GLN A 266 -7.21 20.26 3.10
C GLN A 266 -6.71 19.38 1.96
N LEU A 267 -7.50 18.38 1.57
CA LEU A 267 -7.03 17.32 0.67
C LEU A 267 -7.27 17.61 -0.81
N GLY A 268 -8.31 18.40 -1.13
CA GLY A 268 -8.66 18.74 -2.51
C GLY A 268 -9.28 17.60 -3.31
N PHE A 269 -9.91 16.62 -2.66
CA PHE A 269 -10.56 15.52 -3.36
C PHE A 269 -11.67 16.02 -4.28
N THR A 270 -11.83 15.32 -5.39
CA THR A 270 -12.78 15.66 -6.46
C THR A 270 -13.68 14.50 -6.82
N ILE A 271 -13.55 13.36 -6.13
CA ILE A 271 -14.39 12.17 -6.29
C ILE A 271 -14.81 11.68 -4.91
N LEU A 272 -16.10 11.38 -4.76
CA LEU A 272 -16.66 10.68 -3.62
C LEU A 272 -17.31 9.39 -4.09
N ARG A 273 -16.91 8.25 -3.54
CA ARG A 273 -17.54 6.95 -3.79
C ARG A 273 -18.49 6.58 -2.65
N LEU A 274 -19.70 6.17 -3.00
CA LEU A 274 -20.77 5.79 -2.08
C LEU A 274 -21.17 4.32 -2.24
N ARG A 275 -21.91 3.82 -1.24
CA ARG A 275 -22.63 2.54 -1.34
C ARG A 275 -24.03 2.77 -1.91
N VAL A 276 -24.49 1.89 -2.80
CA VAL A 276 -25.91 1.76 -3.12
C VAL A 276 -26.53 0.75 -2.13
N PRO A 277 -27.36 1.19 -1.19
CA PRO A 277 -28.01 0.27 -0.25
C PRO A 277 -28.97 -0.71 -0.96
N PRO A 278 -29.03 -1.98 -0.55
CA PRO A 278 -30.00 -2.94 -1.08
C PRO A 278 -31.46 -2.64 -0.62
N ASP A 279 -31.63 -1.89 0.47
CA ASP A 279 -32.93 -1.36 0.91
C ASP A 279 -33.05 0.12 0.50
N SER A 280 -34.06 0.42 -0.32
CA SER A 280 -34.33 1.80 -0.80
C SER A 280 -34.67 2.78 0.34
N ASN A 281 -35.16 2.32 1.48
CA ASN A 281 -35.38 3.19 2.66
C ASN A 281 -34.07 3.79 3.20
N ALA A 282 -32.93 3.13 2.96
CA ALA A 282 -31.61 3.60 3.36
C ALA A 282 -30.96 4.57 2.36
N PHE A 283 -31.56 4.84 1.21
CA PHE A 283 -31.04 5.82 0.23
C PHE A 283 -30.83 7.19 0.84
N ARG A 284 -31.72 7.61 1.74
CA ARG A 284 -31.64 8.89 2.46
C ARG A 284 -30.33 9.08 3.24
N GLU A 285 -29.73 8.01 3.69
CA GLU A 285 -28.51 8.04 4.49
C GLU A 285 -27.29 8.44 3.66
N GLN A 286 -27.34 8.23 2.34
CA GLN A 286 -26.25 8.55 1.41
C GLN A 286 -26.23 10.04 1.01
N VAL A 287 -27.32 10.79 1.26
CA VAL A 287 -27.52 12.14 0.74
C VAL A 287 -26.65 13.20 1.42
N PRO A 288 -26.51 13.26 2.77
CA PRO A 288 -25.89 14.43 3.42
C PRO A 288 -24.48 14.72 2.93
N THR A 289 -23.56 13.77 3.05
CA THR A 289 -22.16 13.93 2.56
C THR A 289 -22.11 14.07 1.05
N ALA A 290 -22.90 13.31 0.28
CA ALA A 290 -22.91 13.39 -1.18
C ALA A 290 -23.31 14.79 -1.68
N ARG A 291 -24.36 15.37 -1.10
CA ARG A 291 -24.81 16.73 -1.42
C ARG A 291 -23.73 17.76 -1.12
N ALA A 292 -23.15 17.71 0.06
CA ALA A 292 -22.13 18.65 0.47
C ALA A 292 -20.86 18.54 -0.39
N ALA A 293 -20.42 17.31 -0.71
CA ALA A 293 -19.29 17.07 -1.59
C ALA A 293 -19.58 17.56 -3.04
N SER A 294 -20.79 17.31 -3.56
CA SER A 294 -21.22 17.78 -4.88
C SER A 294 -21.23 19.30 -4.95
N GLN A 295 -21.67 19.99 -3.90
CA GLN A 295 -21.63 21.47 -3.81
C GLN A 295 -20.21 22.02 -3.80
N LEU A 296 -19.23 21.22 -3.36
CA LEU A 296 -17.80 21.55 -3.43
C LEU A 296 -17.15 21.09 -4.75
N GLY A 297 -17.95 20.62 -5.72
CA GLY A 297 -17.50 20.25 -7.06
C GLY A 297 -17.00 18.81 -7.20
N ALA A 298 -17.23 17.96 -6.21
CA ALA A 298 -16.86 16.55 -6.32
C ALA A 298 -17.82 15.76 -7.23
N LEU A 299 -17.27 14.88 -8.05
CA LEU A 299 -18.01 13.84 -8.78
C LEU A 299 -18.45 12.76 -7.79
N ILE A 300 -19.73 12.42 -7.82
CA ILE A 300 -20.29 11.39 -6.96
C ILE A 300 -20.41 10.10 -7.76
N ILE A 301 -19.74 9.03 -7.35
CA ILE A 301 -19.89 7.69 -7.90
C ILE A 301 -20.46 6.74 -6.85
N ALA A 302 -21.13 5.70 -7.26
CA ALA A 302 -21.73 4.77 -6.31
C ALA A 302 -21.64 3.32 -6.80
N SER A 303 -21.51 2.39 -5.86
CA SER A 303 -21.41 0.95 -6.11
C SER A 303 -22.32 0.15 -5.18
N PRO A 304 -23.10 -0.82 -5.67
CA PRO A 304 -23.79 -1.80 -4.84
C PRO A 304 -22.83 -2.92 -4.45
N TRP A 305 -22.84 -3.34 -3.18
CA TRP A 305 -22.18 -4.56 -2.74
C TRP A 305 -23.06 -5.80 -2.91
N SER A 306 -24.37 -5.61 -2.86
CA SER A 306 -25.34 -6.66 -3.12
C SER A 306 -26.65 -6.05 -3.65
N PRO A 307 -27.30 -6.68 -4.62
CA PRO A 307 -28.71 -6.46 -4.87
C PRO A 307 -29.55 -6.79 -3.63
N PRO A 308 -30.83 -6.35 -3.55
CA PRO A 308 -31.78 -6.84 -2.57
C PRO A 308 -31.81 -8.38 -2.51
N ALA A 309 -31.84 -8.96 -1.30
CA ALA A 309 -31.67 -10.40 -1.09
C ALA A 309 -32.66 -11.25 -1.93
N TRP A 310 -33.91 -10.78 -2.06
CA TRP A 310 -34.95 -11.48 -2.82
C TRP A 310 -34.67 -11.58 -4.33
N MET A 311 -33.79 -10.74 -4.88
CA MET A 311 -33.35 -10.81 -6.29
C MET A 311 -32.22 -11.84 -6.49
N LYS A 312 -31.69 -12.43 -5.45
CA LYS A 312 -30.50 -13.29 -5.51
C LYS A 312 -30.87 -14.78 -5.39
N THR A 313 -30.05 -15.62 -5.99
CA THR A 313 -30.23 -17.09 -6.04
C THR A 313 -30.25 -17.74 -4.66
N ASN A 314 -29.63 -17.14 -3.67
CA ASN A 314 -29.51 -17.64 -2.29
C ASN A 314 -30.40 -16.87 -1.27
N ASN A 315 -31.16 -15.89 -1.70
CA ASN A 315 -31.95 -14.98 -0.86
C ASN A 315 -31.17 -14.35 0.29
N SER A 316 -29.88 -14.06 0.07
CA SER A 316 -28.97 -13.49 1.06
C SER A 316 -28.24 -12.27 0.49
N LEU A 317 -27.87 -11.31 1.33
CA LEU A 317 -27.00 -10.21 0.92
C LEU A 317 -25.54 -10.65 0.70
N ILE A 318 -25.15 -11.83 1.19
CA ILE A 318 -23.78 -12.35 1.10
C ILE A 318 -23.72 -13.46 0.04
N GLY A 319 -22.77 -13.37 -0.89
CA GLY A 319 -22.57 -14.35 -1.97
C GLY A 319 -23.80 -14.54 -2.86
N GLY A 320 -23.82 -15.61 -3.61
CA GLY A 320 -24.90 -15.90 -4.56
C GLY A 320 -24.83 -15.02 -5.80
N ARG A 321 -25.77 -15.18 -6.70
CA ARG A 321 -25.83 -14.49 -8.00
C ARG A 321 -27.15 -13.75 -8.15
N LEU A 322 -27.17 -12.69 -8.95
CA LEU A 322 -28.42 -12.06 -9.37
C LEU A 322 -29.18 -13.03 -10.27
N ARG A 323 -30.46 -13.25 -9.97
CA ARG A 323 -31.34 -14.06 -10.82
C ARG A 323 -31.58 -13.34 -12.15
N GLN A 324 -31.53 -14.05 -13.26
CA GLN A 324 -31.70 -13.43 -14.58
C GLN A 324 -33.08 -12.78 -14.76
N GLU A 325 -34.12 -13.37 -14.21
CA GLU A 325 -35.47 -12.80 -14.18
C GLU A 325 -35.58 -11.51 -13.37
N CYS A 326 -34.57 -11.20 -12.53
CA CYS A 326 -34.50 -9.98 -11.73
C CYS A 326 -33.56 -8.90 -12.33
N TYR A 327 -33.01 -9.08 -13.52
CA TYR A 327 -32.10 -8.11 -14.13
C TYR A 327 -32.77 -6.75 -14.32
N ASP A 328 -34.00 -6.71 -14.83
CA ASP A 328 -34.79 -5.48 -14.97
C ASP A 328 -35.13 -4.85 -13.62
N ASP A 329 -35.47 -5.68 -12.62
CA ASP A 329 -35.76 -5.18 -11.27
C ASP A 329 -34.54 -4.53 -10.64
N PHE A 330 -33.38 -5.14 -10.83
CA PHE A 330 -32.13 -4.57 -10.30
C PHE A 330 -31.72 -3.29 -11.04
N ALA A 331 -31.89 -3.24 -12.36
CA ALA A 331 -31.67 -2.00 -13.12
C ALA A 331 -32.61 -0.88 -12.63
N ARG A 332 -33.87 -1.19 -12.34
CA ARG A 332 -34.84 -0.23 -11.75
C ARG A 332 -34.44 0.18 -10.33
N HIS A 333 -33.89 -0.72 -9.52
CA HIS A 333 -33.33 -0.37 -8.19
C HIS A 333 -32.20 0.64 -8.31
N LEU A 334 -31.23 0.40 -9.20
CA LEU A 334 -30.12 1.32 -9.47
C LEU A 334 -30.64 2.67 -10.02
N GLN A 335 -31.58 2.65 -10.96
CA GLN A 335 -32.22 3.84 -11.50
C GLN A 335 -32.94 4.65 -10.41
N SER A 336 -33.67 3.95 -9.51
CA SER A 336 -34.35 4.59 -8.39
C SER A 336 -33.37 5.31 -7.46
N PHE A 337 -32.21 4.71 -7.20
CA PHE A 337 -31.15 5.37 -6.44
C PHE A 337 -30.61 6.61 -7.17
N VAL A 338 -30.34 6.51 -8.47
CA VAL A 338 -29.90 7.66 -9.30
C VAL A 338 -30.91 8.82 -9.21
N HIS A 339 -32.18 8.53 -9.40
CA HIS A 339 -33.24 9.53 -9.33
C HIS A 339 -33.40 10.12 -7.91
N TYR A 340 -33.32 9.25 -6.89
CA TYR A 340 -33.40 9.69 -5.49
C TYR A 340 -32.27 10.68 -5.16
N MET A 341 -31.04 10.33 -5.49
CA MET A 341 -29.88 11.20 -5.24
C MET A 341 -29.99 12.52 -6.00
N ALA A 342 -30.38 12.49 -7.27
CA ALA A 342 -30.58 13.68 -8.09
C ALA A 342 -31.64 14.61 -7.50
N SER A 343 -32.80 14.07 -7.09
CA SER A 343 -33.90 14.84 -6.48
C SER A 343 -33.54 15.47 -5.14
N HIS A 344 -32.46 14.97 -4.50
CA HIS A 344 -31.94 15.49 -3.23
C HIS A 344 -30.65 16.33 -3.42
N SER A 345 -30.39 16.85 -4.62
CA SER A 345 -29.24 17.71 -4.95
C SER A 345 -27.87 17.02 -4.74
N ALA A 346 -27.82 15.72 -4.98
CA ALA A 346 -26.61 14.90 -4.94
C ALA A 346 -26.50 14.01 -6.20
N PRO A 347 -26.52 14.58 -7.44
CA PRO A 347 -26.58 13.80 -8.67
C PRO A 347 -25.34 12.91 -8.79
N LEU A 348 -25.55 11.66 -9.23
CA LEU A 348 -24.46 10.74 -9.51
C LEU A 348 -23.82 11.05 -10.85
N TYR A 349 -22.50 11.09 -10.88
CA TYR A 349 -21.71 11.10 -12.09
C TYR A 349 -21.71 9.74 -12.79
N ALA A 350 -21.58 8.65 -11.99
CA ALA A 350 -21.64 7.29 -12.49
C ALA A 350 -22.08 6.31 -11.38
N ILE A 351 -22.58 5.16 -11.80
CA ILE A 351 -22.96 4.06 -10.92
C ILE A 351 -22.37 2.75 -11.42
N SER A 352 -21.88 1.91 -10.50
CA SER A 352 -21.39 0.55 -10.81
C SER A 352 -22.55 -0.44 -10.84
N VAL A 353 -22.37 -1.52 -11.61
CA VAL A 353 -23.30 -2.66 -11.58
C VAL A 353 -23.11 -3.48 -10.32
N GLN A 354 -21.86 -3.72 -9.91
CA GLN A 354 -21.53 -4.57 -8.77
C GLN A 354 -20.12 -4.28 -8.26
N ASN A 355 -19.95 -4.20 -6.93
CA ASN A 355 -18.63 -4.19 -6.30
C ASN A 355 -18.06 -5.61 -6.24
N GLU A 356 -16.83 -5.78 -6.74
CA GLU A 356 -16.03 -7.02 -6.63
C GLU A 356 -16.81 -8.31 -6.98
N PRO A 357 -17.36 -8.41 -8.21
CA PRO A 357 -18.18 -9.55 -8.61
C PRO A 357 -17.43 -10.88 -8.76
N ASP A 358 -16.10 -10.85 -8.63
CA ASP A 358 -15.16 -11.93 -8.90
C ASP A 358 -14.43 -12.43 -7.63
N VAL A 359 -14.86 -12.01 -6.44
CA VAL A 359 -14.28 -12.45 -5.17
C VAL A 359 -15.32 -12.89 -4.15
N SER A 360 -15.10 -14.03 -3.52
CA SER A 360 -15.95 -14.53 -2.43
C SER A 360 -15.55 -13.94 -1.10
N VAL A 361 -16.48 -13.29 -0.42
CA VAL A 361 -16.27 -12.58 0.84
C VAL A 361 -17.36 -12.92 1.88
N THR A 362 -17.17 -12.47 3.12
CA THR A 362 -18.10 -12.73 4.24
C THR A 362 -19.02 -11.56 4.57
N TYR A 363 -18.98 -10.52 3.75
CA TYR A 363 -19.84 -9.34 3.83
C TYR A 363 -20.74 -9.25 2.58
N GLU A 364 -21.57 -8.22 2.47
CA GLU A 364 -22.44 -8.00 1.31
C GLU A 364 -21.66 -8.18 0.01
N SER A 365 -22.17 -9.05 -0.87
CA SER A 365 -21.52 -9.40 -2.14
C SER A 365 -22.50 -10.08 -3.08
N CYS A 366 -22.20 -10.05 -4.36
CA CYS A 366 -22.94 -10.76 -5.40
C CYS A 366 -21.98 -11.14 -6.53
N ASP A 367 -21.92 -12.43 -6.85
CA ASP A 367 -21.00 -12.95 -7.85
C ASP A 367 -21.57 -12.79 -9.26
N TYR A 368 -20.71 -12.45 -10.21
CA TYR A 368 -21.01 -12.48 -11.64
C TYR A 368 -19.87 -13.18 -12.39
N ASN A 369 -20.21 -13.98 -13.36
CA ASN A 369 -19.24 -14.36 -14.39
C ASN A 369 -19.25 -13.35 -15.55
N SER A 370 -18.37 -13.55 -16.51
CA SER A 370 -18.24 -12.64 -17.66
C SER A 370 -19.47 -12.58 -18.55
N GLU A 371 -20.16 -13.70 -18.72
CA GLU A 371 -21.38 -13.79 -19.53
C GLU A 371 -22.54 -13.04 -18.86
N GLU A 372 -22.76 -13.25 -17.56
CA GLU A 372 -23.78 -12.58 -16.77
C GLU A 372 -23.58 -11.07 -16.73
N MET A 373 -22.33 -10.62 -16.50
CA MET A 373 -22.00 -9.20 -16.48
C MET A 373 -22.20 -8.56 -17.87
N CYS A 374 -21.71 -9.20 -18.91
CA CYS A 374 -21.87 -8.71 -20.28
C CYS A 374 -23.35 -8.69 -20.70
N LYS A 375 -24.13 -9.72 -20.32
CA LYS A 375 -25.58 -9.77 -20.57
C LYS A 375 -26.31 -8.62 -19.88
N PHE A 376 -26.03 -8.39 -18.58
CA PHE A 376 -26.62 -7.27 -17.85
C PHE A 376 -26.27 -5.93 -18.50
N MET A 377 -25.00 -5.72 -18.87
CA MET A 377 -24.57 -4.50 -19.55
C MET A 377 -25.25 -4.31 -20.89
N ARG A 378 -25.45 -5.36 -21.67
CA ARG A 378 -26.11 -5.30 -22.97
C ARG A 378 -27.60 -5.00 -22.87
N GLU A 379 -28.29 -5.64 -21.94
CA GLU A 379 -29.76 -5.66 -21.93
C GLU A 379 -30.38 -4.63 -20.97
N ASN A 380 -29.69 -4.24 -19.89
CA ASN A 380 -30.27 -3.49 -18.78
C ASN A 380 -29.59 -2.18 -18.46
N ALA A 381 -28.29 -2.04 -18.76
CA ALA A 381 -27.52 -0.87 -18.30
C ALA A 381 -28.01 0.46 -18.88
N ALA A 382 -28.53 0.48 -20.12
CA ALA A 382 -29.10 1.69 -20.74
C ALA A 382 -30.26 2.30 -19.94
N ASN A 383 -30.97 1.50 -19.15
CA ASN A 383 -32.17 1.92 -18.40
C ASN A 383 -31.84 2.56 -17.04
N ILE A 384 -30.57 2.60 -16.62
CA ILE A 384 -30.16 3.08 -15.28
C ILE A 384 -30.22 4.60 -15.16
N GLY A 385 -30.09 5.32 -16.27
CA GLY A 385 -30.31 6.78 -16.31
C GLY A 385 -29.11 7.64 -15.92
N THR A 386 -27.94 7.05 -15.77
CA THR A 386 -26.64 7.73 -15.62
C THR A 386 -25.52 6.92 -16.28
N ARG A 387 -24.28 7.41 -16.28
CA ARG A 387 -23.13 6.62 -16.74
C ARG A 387 -22.99 5.34 -15.92
N VAL A 388 -22.91 4.19 -16.59
CA VAL A 388 -22.71 2.91 -15.92
C VAL A 388 -21.24 2.54 -16.00
N MET A 389 -20.64 2.21 -14.87
CA MET A 389 -19.29 1.70 -14.77
C MET A 389 -19.29 0.21 -14.43
N ALA A 390 -18.40 -0.55 -15.05
CA ALA A 390 -18.27 -1.99 -14.88
C ALA A 390 -16.85 -2.45 -15.26
N PRO A 391 -16.42 -3.67 -14.87
CA PRO A 391 -17.09 -4.62 -13.97
C PRO A 391 -16.83 -4.37 -12.49
N GLU A 392 -15.92 -3.48 -12.13
CA GLU A 392 -15.44 -3.20 -10.76
C GLU A 392 -14.86 -4.44 -10.05
N GLY A 393 -14.11 -5.24 -10.80
CA GLY A 393 -13.48 -6.46 -10.29
C GLY A 393 -12.35 -6.18 -9.30
N PHE A 394 -12.08 -7.15 -8.41
CA PHE A 394 -11.14 -7.07 -7.29
C PHE A 394 -9.69 -6.73 -7.70
N ASN A 395 -9.28 -7.19 -8.89
CA ASN A 395 -7.91 -6.98 -9.39
C ASN A 395 -7.87 -6.57 -10.87
N PHE A 396 -8.84 -5.81 -11.35
CA PHE A 396 -8.97 -5.41 -12.75
C PHE A 396 -8.96 -6.60 -13.73
N SER A 397 -9.65 -7.68 -13.38
CA SER A 397 -9.69 -8.89 -14.21
C SER A 397 -10.25 -8.61 -15.60
N ARG A 398 -9.42 -8.77 -16.62
CA ARG A 398 -9.84 -8.61 -18.03
C ARG A 398 -10.83 -9.68 -18.48
N ILE A 399 -10.90 -10.81 -17.78
CA ILE A 399 -11.88 -11.86 -18.02
C ILE A 399 -13.31 -11.31 -17.93
N LEU A 400 -13.55 -10.36 -17.00
CA LEU A 400 -14.86 -9.73 -16.86
C LEU A 400 -15.06 -8.54 -17.81
N SER A 401 -14.02 -7.75 -18.06
CA SER A 401 -14.14 -6.49 -18.79
C SER A 401 -13.99 -6.62 -20.31
N ASP A 402 -13.14 -7.52 -20.83
CA ASP A 402 -12.94 -7.71 -22.27
C ASP A 402 -14.23 -8.14 -22.98
N PRO A 403 -15.08 -9.05 -22.45
CA PRO A 403 -16.36 -9.38 -23.06
C PRO A 403 -17.31 -8.18 -23.20
N ILE A 404 -17.35 -7.30 -22.21
CA ILE A 404 -18.17 -6.06 -22.26
C ILE A 404 -17.67 -5.15 -23.38
N LEU A 405 -16.35 -4.97 -23.51
CA LEU A 405 -15.74 -4.12 -24.53
C LEU A 405 -15.88 -4.68 -25.96
N ASN A 406 -15.96 -6.00 -26.10
CA ASN A 406 -16.08 -6.68 -27.37
C ASN A 406 -17.54 -6.87 -27.83
N ASP A 407 -18.50 -6.75 -26.95
CA ASP A 407 -19.93 -6.73 -27.30
C ASP A 407 -20.34 -5.29 -27.68
N PRO A 408 -20.79 -5.02 -28.93
CA PRO A 408 -21.05 -3.65 -29.37
C PRO A 408 -22.13 -2.92 -28.55
N VAL A 409 -23.14 -3.64 -28.09
CA VAL A 409 -24.25 -3.05 -27.31
C VAL A 409 -23.86 -2.84 -25.87
N ALA A 410 -23.21 -3.83 -25.24
CA ALA A 410 -22.68 -3.67 -23.88
C ALA A 410 -21.64 -2.53 -23.82
N ALA A 411 -20.74 -2.46 -24.80
CA ALA A 411 -19.75 -1.37 -24.91
C ALA A 411 -20.42 0.00 -25.11
N ALA A 412 -21.50 0.09 -25.88
CA ALA A 412 -22.26 1.34 -26.04
C ALA A 412 -22.88 1.80 -24.73
N ASN A 413 -23.39 0.89 -23.93
CA ASN A 413 -23.98 1.17 -22.61
C ASN A 413 -22.96 1.41 -21.50
N LEU A 414 -21.68 1.05 -21.73
CA LEU A 414 -20.60 1.24 -20.77
C LEU A 414 -20.12 2.69 -20.79
N GLY A 415 -20.16 3.38 -19.66
CA GLY A 415 -19.63 4.71 -19.48
C GLY A 415 -18.11 4.70 -19.30
N MET A 416 -17.60 3.80 -18.49
CA MET A 416 -16.17 3.61 -18.21
C MET A 416 -15.88 2.22 -17.64
N ILE A 417 -14.66 1.73 -17.88
CA ILE A 417 -14.12 0.56 -17.18
C ILE A 417 -13.68 1.00 -15.78
N CYS A 418 -14.01 0.21 -14.77
CA CYS A 418 -13.54 0.42 -13.41
C CYS A 418 -13.09 -0.90 -12.77
N GLY A 419 -12.26 -0.79 -11.74
CA GLY A 419 -11.78 -1.93 -10.98
C GLY A 419 -10.88 -1.54 -9.83
N HIS A 420 -10.51 -2.54 -9.04
CA HIS A 420 -9.62 -2.45 -7.89
C HIS A 420 -8.27 -3.08 -8.23
N ILE A 421 -7.25 -2.81 -7.42
CA ILE A 421 -5.89 -3.30 -7.67
C ILE A 421 -5.37 -4.19 -6.55
N TYR A 422 -6.25 -4.88 -5.86
CA TYR A 422 -5.87 -5.84 -4.80
C TYR A 422 -5.14 -7.04 -5.38
N GLY A 423 -3.82 -7.09 -5.14
CA GLY A 423 -2.98 -8.19 -5.59
C GLY A 423 -2.64 -8.20 -7.08
N GLY A 424 -3.02 -7.17 -7.85
CA GLY A 424 -2.69 -7.07 -9.29
C GLY A 424 -3.53 -6.04 -10.03
N GLY A 425 -3.52 -6.10 -11.36
CA GLY A 425 -4.40 -5.34 -12.25
C GLY A 425 -3.93 -3.92 -12.61
N LEU A 426 -2.89 -3.40 -11.96
CA LEU A 426 -2.32 -2.09 -12.28
C LEU A 426 -1.46 -2.23 -13.56
N ALA A 427 -2.07 -1.98 -14.70
CA ALA A 427 -1.42 -2.02 -16.02
C ALA A 427 -2.20 -1.17 -17.03
N GLU A 428 -1.54 -0.77 -18.12
CA GLU A 428 -2.25 -0.17 -19.26
C GLU A 428 -3.36 -1.09 -19.78
N TYR A 429 -4.47 -0.48 -20.22
CA TYR A 429 -5.57 -1.20 -20.82
C TYR A 429 -5.82 -0.74 -22.29
N PRO A 430 -5.01 -1.26 -23.25
CA PRO A 430 -5.09 -0.84 -24.64
C PRO A 430 -6.48 -1.02 -25.27
N LEU A 431 -7.16 -2.14 -25.01
CA LEU A 431 -8.50 -2.40 -25.56
C LEU A 431 -9.52 -1.35 -25.09
N ALA A 432 -9.50 -0.94 -23.81
CA ALA A 432 -10.38 0.12 -23.33
C ALA A 432 -10.11 1.44 -24.06
N ARG A 433 -8.84 1.79 -24.25
CA ARG A 433 -8.43 2.98 -25.01
C ARG A 433 -8.86 2.91 -26.48
N GLU A 434 -8.67 1.76 -27.15
CA GLU A 434 -9.12 1.52 -28.52
C GLU A 434 -10.63 1.72 -28.67
N LYS A 435 -11.41 1.26 -27.70
CA LYS A 435 -12.88 1.45 -27.63
C LYS A 435 -13.29 2.85 -27.12
N GLY A 436 -12.36 3.76 -26.89
CA GLY A 436 -12.63 5.12 -26.40
C GLY A 436 -13.18 5.16 -24.96
N LYS A 437 -12.92 4.15 -24.15
CA LYS A 437 -13.39 4.07 -22.76
C LYS A 437 -12.33 4.53 -21.78
N GLU A 438 -12.77 5.31 -20.79
CA GLU A 438 -11.97 5.68 -19.63
C GLU A 438 -11.76 4.46 -18.73
N VAL A 439 -10.64 4.48 -17.99
CA VAL A 439 -10.29 3.44 -17.00
C VAL A 439 -10.12 4.11 -15.64
N TRP A 440 -10.89 3.68 -14.65
CA TRP A 440 -10.88 4.26 -13.30
C TRP A 440 -10.47 3.21 -12.27
N MET A 441 -9.49 3.51 -11.45
CA MET A 441 -9.19 2.75 -10.24
C MET A 441 -10.13 3.24 -9.12
N THR A 442 -11.09 2.39 -8.73
CA THR A 442 -12.21 2.79 -7.89
C THR A 442 -12.12 2.35 -6.44
N GLU A 443 -11.15 1.51 -6.09
CA GLU A 443 -10.85 1.17 -4.71
C GLU A 443 -9.47 0.55 -4.55
N HIS A 444 -8.74 0.99 -3.53
CA HIS A 444 -7.62 0.27 -2.92
C HIS A 444 -7.40 0.75 -1.49
N LEU A 445 -6.80 -0.09 -0.66
CA LEU A 445 -6.35 0.26 0.68
C LEU A 445 -5.08 -0.49 1.08
N VAL A 446 -4.33 0.13 1.98
CA VAL A 446 -3.22 -0.47 2.73
C VAL A 446 -3.43 -0.10 4.19
N LEU A 447 -3.38 -1.08 5.10
CA LEU A 447 -3.69 -0.88 6.52
C LEU A 447 -2.54 -0.21 7.29
N GLU A 448 -1.31 -0.38 6.83
CA GLU A 448 -0.11 0.19 7.43
C GLU A 448 -0.07 1.71 7.27
N THR A 449 0.45 2.40 8.30
CA THR A 449 0.48 3.87 8.37
C THR A 449 1.89 4.44 8.53
N ASP A 450 2.91 3.58 8.40
CA ASP A 450 4.31 3.98 8.37
C ASP A 450 4.66 4.73 7.07
N TRP A 451 5.82 5.41 7.06
CA TRP A 451 6.22 6.22 5.89
C TRP A 451 6.46 5.40 4.62
N LEU A 452 6.91 4.15 4.70
CA LEU A 452 7.12 3.33 3.51
C LEU A 452 5.80 3.01 2.83
N SER A 453 4.80 2.58 3.61
CA SER A 453 3.44 2.28 3.12
C SER A 453 2.72 3.53 2.59
N VAL A 454 2.96 4.68 3.23
CA VAL A 454 2.39 5.96 2.78
C VAL A 454 3.02 6.43 1.47
N LEU A 455 4.35 6.34 1.33
CA LEU A 455 5.03 6.68 0.07
C LEU A 455 4.68 5.69 -1.04
N ALA A 456 4.48 4.41 -0.72
CA ALA A 456 3.96 3.41 -1.65
C ALA A 456 2.58 3.80 -2.22
N THR A 457 1.70 4.42 -1.40
CA THR A 457 0.43 4.98 -1.90
C THR A 457 0.66 6.10 -2.92
N GLY A 458 1.62 6.99 -2.68
CA GLY A 458 1.97 8.04 -3.66
C GLY A 458 2.52 7.46 -4.96
N LYS A 459 3.37 6.43 -4.86
CA LYS A 459 3.86 5.70 -6.03
C LYS A 459 2.71 5.01 -6.77
N GLU A 460 1.79 4.38 -6.07
CA GLU A 460 0.63 3.71 -6.65
C GLU A 460 -0.26 4.66 -7.44
N ILE A 461 -0.54 5.86 -6.90
CA ILE A 461 -1.27 6.91 -7.63
C ILE A 461 -0.50 7.28 -8.91
N HIS A 462 0.81 7.50 -8.80
CA HIS A 462 1.67 7.77 -9.95
C HIS A 462 1.58 6.65 -10.99
N ASP A 463 1.74 5.40 -10.58
CA ASP A 463 1.72 4.23 -11.47
C ASP A 463 0.34 4.07 -12.15
N CYS A 464 -0.77 4.33 -11.43
CA CYS A 464 -2.12 4.37 -12.03
C CYS A 464 -2.22 5.42 -13.13
N MET A 465 -1.70 6.62 -12.89
CA MET A 465 -1.72 7.69 -13.90
C MET A 465 -0.83 7.34 -15.10
N VAL A 466 0.33 6.73 -14.87
CA VAL A 466 1.24 6.25 -15.94
C VAL A 466 0.59 5.15 -16.76
N ALA A 467 -0.14 4.23 -16.12
CA ALA A 467 -0.92 3.19 -16.78
C ALA A 467 -2.14 3.72 -17.57
N GLY A 468 -2.35 5.04 -17.60
CA GLY A 468 -3.42 5.67 -18.39
C GLY A 468 -4.78 5.70 -17.69
N MET A 469 -4.83 5.46 -16.39
CA MET A 469 -6.08 5.58 -15.63
C MET A 469 -6.48 7.05 -15.48
N ASN A 470 -7.78 7.31 -15.54
CA ASN A 470 -8.35 8.65 -15.52
C ASN A 470 -8.68 9.15 -14.11
N ALA A 471 -8.82 8.23 -13.15
CA ALA A 471 -9.15 8.52 -11.76
C ALA A 471 -8.52 7.52 -10.80
N TYR A 472 -8.34 7.95 -9.55
CA TYR A 472 -7.88 7.12 -8.45
C TYR A 472 -8.76 7.37 -7.22
N VAL A 473 -9.34 6.32 -6.65
CA VAL A 473 -10.22 6.36 -5.48
C VAL A 473 -9.70 5.41 -4.40
N TRP A 474 -9.35 5.99 -3.26
CA TRP A 474 -8.97 5.25 -2.06
C TRP A 474 -10.22 4.66 -1.39
N TRP A 475 -10.03 3.67 -0.50
CA TRP A 475 -11.14 3.16 0.31
C TRP A 475 -11.68 4.24 1.27
N TYR A 476 -11.79 4.01 2.57
CA TYR A 476 -12.42 4.99 3.47
C TYR A 476 -11.68 6.33 3.56
N ILE A 477 -12.43 7.44 3.44
CA ILE A 477 -11.93 8.79 3.70
C ILE A 477 -11.51 8.92 5.17
N VAL A 478 -12.43 8.55 6.08
CA VAL A 478 -12.22 8.68 7.53
C VAL A 478 -11.95 7.31 8.14
N ARG A 479 -10.70 7.03 8.42
CA ARG A 479 -10.22 5.80 9.05
C ARG A 479 -8.79 5.98 9.52
N TYR A 480 -8.32 5.19 10.53
CA TYR A 480 -6.92 5.26 10.99
C TYR A 480 -5.89 5.09 9.85
N TYR A 481 -6.21 4.30 8.84
CA TYR A 481 -5.41 4.13 7.62
C TYR A 481 -5.86 5.02 6.45
N GLY A 482 -6.91 5.79 6.63
CA GLY A 482 -7.46 6.70 5.61
C GLY A 482 -6.69 8.02 5.51
N PRO A 483 -7.07 8.86 4.57
CA PRO A 483 -6.51 10.21 4.44
C PRO A 483 -6.89 11.15 5.59
N ILE A 484 -7.97 10.89 6.31
CA ILE A 484 -8.40 11.58 7.54
C ILE A 484 -8.57 10.50 8.62
N ASP A 485 -8.05 10.72 9.82
CA ASP A 485 -8.25 9.81 10.95
C ASP A 485 -9.62 9.99 11.62
N GLU A 486 -9.96 9.13 12.57
CA GLU A 486 -11.23 9.17 13.28
C GLU A 486 -11.41 10.41 14.18
N ASN A 487 -10.36 11.19 14.41
CA ASN A 487 -10.40 12.48 15.12
C ASN A 487 -10.57 13.67 14.16
N GLY A 488 -10.64 13.41 12.86
CA GLY A 488 -10.77 14.41 11.82
C GLY A 488 -9.47 15.12 11.45
N ALA A 489 -8.31 14.56 11.82
CA ALA A 489 -7.00 15.07 11.45
C ALA A 489 -6.51 14.44 10.13
N VAL A 490 -5.85 15.24 9.30
CA VAL A 490 -5.20 14.76 8.07
C VAL A 490 -4.03 13.85 8.44
N THR A 491 -4.03 12.64 7.89
CA THR A 491 -2.96 11.67 8.09
C THR A 491 -1.79 11.93 7.12
N LYS A 492 -0.65 11.24 7.34
CA LYS A 492 0.46 11.23 6.37
C LYS A 492 -0.02 10.79 4.98
N ARG A 493 -0.91 9.79 4.90
CA ARG A 493 -1.50 9.32 3.64
C ARG A 493 -2.35 10.41 2.98
N GLY A 494 -3.18 11.10 3.77
CA GLY A 494 -3.92 12.26 3.28
C GLY A 494 -3.01 13.33 2.69
N THR A 495 -1.90 13.63 3.36
CA THR A 495 -0.91 14.58 2.85
C THR A 495 -0.33 14.12 1.51
N VAL A 496 0.08 12.86 1.37
CA VAL A 496 0.61 12.32 0.10
C VAL A 496 -0.45 12.36 -1.00
N MET A 497 -1.69 11.96 -0.73
CA MET A 497 -2.78 12.01 -1.71
C MET A 497 -3.10 13.45 -2.13
N SER A 498 -2.99 14.42 -1.21
CA SER A 498 -3.25 15.83 -1.51
C SER A 498 -2.25 16.44 -2.50
N HIS A 499 -1.03 15.91 -2.60
CA HIS A 499 -0.06 16.35 -3.62
C HIS A 499 -0.55 16.09 -5.05
N PHE A 500 -1.39 15.08 -5.25
CA PHE A 500 -2.09 14.88 -6.52
C PHE A 500 -3.40 15.67 -6.55
N ALA A 501 -4.28 15.44 -5.59
CA ALA A 501 -5.66 15.94 -5.65
C ALA A 501 -5.79 17.47 -5.68
N ARG A 502 -4.90 18.19 -4.98
CA ARG A 502 -4.93 19.67 -4.96
C ARG A 502 -4.38 20.30 -6.23
N PHE A 503 -3.42 19.65 -6.89
CA PHE A 503 -2.67 20.27 -7.99
C PHE A 503 -3.02 19.70 -9.36
N VAL A 504 -3.47 18.45 -9.42
CA VAL A 504 -3.92 17.80 -10.66
C VAL A 504 -5.45 17.75 -10.65
N ARG A 505 -6.08 18.74 -11.27
CA ARG A 505 -7.53 18.94 -11.18
C ARG A 505 -8.29 18.23 -12.31
N PRO A 506 -9.61 18.00 -12.14
CA PRO A 506 -10.46 17.48 -13.21
C PRO A 506 -10.33 18.28 -14.52
N GLY A 507 -10.16 17.57 -15.63
CA GLY A 507 -9.94 18.18 -16.94
C GLY A 507 -8.47 18.39 -17.31
N TYR A 508 -7.54 18.28 -16.34
CA TYR A 508 -6.11 18.27 -16.67
C TYR A 508 -5.76 17.06 -17.52
N GLN A 509 -4.78 17.23 -18.38
CA GLN A 509 -4.30 16.18 -19.27
C GLN A 509 -2.90 15.75 -18.88
N ARG A 510 -2.70 14.45 -18.64
CA ARG A 510 -1.35 13.92 -18.51
C ARG A 510 -0.62 14.11 -19.84
N ILE A 511 0.64 14.49 -19.77
CA ILE A 511 1.53 14.62 -20.94
C ILE A 511 2.74 13.72 -20.79
N GLU A 512 3.38 13.41 -21.90
CA GLU A 512 4.56 12.55 -21.93
C GLU A 512 5.73 13.20 -21.19
N VAL A 513 6.47 12.37 -20.44
CA VAL A 513 7.67 12.79 -19.70
C VAL A 513 8.63 11.61 -19.57
N THR A 514 9.90 11.88 -19.35
CA THR A 514 10.84 10.84 -18.91
C THR A 514 10.46 10.37 -17.51
N GLU A 515 9.73 9.25 -17.40
CA GLU A 515 9.06 8.81 -16.17
C GLU A 515 10.03 8.44 -15.06
N ASN A 516 11.16 7.83 -15.39
CA ASN A 516 12.17 7.36 -14.45
C ASN A 516 13.54 7.92 -14.87
N PRO A 517 13.82 9.23 -14.70
CA PRO A 517 15.09 9.83 -15.13
C PRO A 517 16.28 9.28 -14.36
N GLN A 518 16.05 8.81 -13.15
CA GLN A 518 17.04 8.10 -12.34
C GLN A 518 16.34 7.18 -11.32
N PRO A 519 17.00 6.14 -10.79
CA PRO A 519 16.43 5.29 -9.75
C PRO A 519 15.87 6.09 -8.58
N ALA A 520 14.71 5.67 -8.09
CA ALA A 520 13.94 6.31 -7.01
C ALA A 520 13.38 7.71 -7.33
N VAL A 521 13.47 8.18 -8.58
CA VAL A 521 12.78 9.39 -9.04
C VAL A 521 11.73 9.00 -10.07
N LEU A 522 10.48 9.29 -9.75
CA LEU A 522 9.32 9.07 -10.61
C LEU A 522 8.79 10.44 -11.03
N LEU A 523 8.55 10.63 -12.31
CA LEU A 523 7.99 11.87 -12.86
C LEU A 523 6.69 11.58 -13.61
N SER A 524 5.71 12.42 -13.38
CA SER A 524 4.54 12.55 -14.22
C SER A 524 4.24 14.03 -14.41
N ALA A 525 3.79 14.41 -15.59
CA ALA A 525 3.51 15.80 -15.92
C ALA A 525 2.06 15.93 -16.37
N TYR A 526 1.46 17.06 -16.00
CA TYR A 526 0.07 17.37 -16.30
C TYR A 526 -0.02 18.81 -16.77
N ARG A 527 -0.88 19.06 -17.73
CA ARG A 527 -1.23 20.42 -18.17
C ARG A 527 -2.71 20.69 -17.95
N GLU A 528 -3.04 21.92 -17.66
CA GLU A 528 -4.41 22.40 -17.65
C GLU A 528 -4.93 22.41 -19.08
N GLY A 529 -6.05 21.77 -19.35
CA GLY A 529 -6.83 21.76 -20.59
C GLY A 529 -6.08 21.92 -21.92
N ALA A 530 -6.70 21.52 -23.01
CA ALA A 530 -6.23 21.94 -24.33
C ALA A 530 -6.69 23.40 -24.53
N GLN A 531 -5.87 24.35 -24.13
CA GLN A 531 -5.93 25.71 -24.70
C GLN A 531 -4.89 25.80 -25.78
#